data_e61941949dba60e7f85a42a3e0aa27ac
#
_entry.id   e61941949dba60e7f85a42a3e0aa27ac
#
_cell.length_a   1.000
_cell.length_b   1.000
_cell.length_c   1.000
_cell.angle_alpha   90.00
_cell.angle_beta   90.00
_cell.angle_gamma   90.00
#
_symmetry.space_group_name_H-M   'P 1'
#
loop_
_entity.id
_entity.type
_entity.pdbx_description
1 polymer ?
#
loop_
_entity_poly.entity_id
_entity_poly.type
_entity_poly.pdbx_seq_one_letter_code
_entity_poly.pdbx_strand_id
1 'polypeptide(L)'
;MLFDLDEIKAAEALHAADSSAGSRLDTVNRVMPALAEAAKLGSKASKAGFDWPQWRDLLPKIAEEVAELDAEATADPRDPKKVEAELGDLLFTVVNLGRHLGVDAEMALRGCNLRFRQRFREMELASSRPLEELAPHELESLWAEAKRKLVIEAKPSSLSEPEPSR
;
A
#
# COMPACT_ATOMS: atom_id res chain seq x y z
N MET A 1 31.00 8.07 -17.48
CA MET A 1 30.26 7.29 -18.47
C MET A 1 28.81 7.71 -18.35
N LEU A 2 28.40 8.68 -19.13
CA LEU A 2 26.99 9.14 -19.13
C LEU A 2 26.23 8.16 -20.03
N PHE A 3 25.20 7.52 -19.45
CA PHE A 3 24.27 6.73 -20.25
C PHE A 3 23.38 7.70 -21.04
N ASP A 4 23.40 7.56 -22.36
CA ASP A 4 22.61 8.37 -23.27
C ASP A 4 21.14 7.96 -23.13
N LEU A 5 20.33 8.87 -22.59
CA LEU A 5 18.88 8.68 -22.41
C LEU A 5 18.14 8.48 -23.75
N ASP A 6 18.72 8.93 -24.84
CA ASP A 6 18.16 8.77 -26.19
C ASP A 6 18.41 7.37 -26.75
N GLU A 7 19.52 6.70 -26.37
CA GLU A 7 19.78 5.29 -26.71
C GLU A 7 18.83 4.36 -25.95
N ILE A 8 18.52 4.67 -24.66
CA ILE A 8 17.56 3.89 -23.86
C ILE A 8 16.16 4.02 -24.44
N LYS A 9 15.73 5.23 -24.82
CA LYS A 9 14.42 5.46 -25.46
C LYS A 9 14.33 4.82 -26.84
N ALA A 10 15.41 4.82 -27.61
CA ALA A 10 15.49 4.16 -28.92
C ALA A 10 15.41 2.64 -28.79
N ALA A 11 16.08 2.05 -27.79
CA ALA A 11 15.97 0.62 -27.48
C ALA A 11 14.56 0.21 -27.00
N GLU A 12 13.93 1.04 -26.16
CA GLU A 12 12.54 0.85 -25.74
C GLU A 12 11.56 0.97 -26.91
N ALA A 13 11.79 1.90 -27.83
CA ALA A 13 10.97 2.06 -29.04
C ALA A 13 11.15 0.91 -30.03
N LEU A 14 12.37 0.36 -30.19
CA LEU A 14 12.62 -0.81 -31.02
C LEU A 14 11.97 -2.08 -30.43
N HIS A 15 12.05 -2.27 -29.12
CA HIS A 15 11.32 -3.37 -28.44
C HIS A 15 9.80 -3.23 -28.56
N ALA A 16 9.27 -2.01 -28.58
CA ALA A 16 7.85 -1.75 -28.81
C ALA A 16 7.40 -2.02 -30.26
N ALA A 17 8.30 -1.86 -31.23
CA ALA A 17 8.00 -2.06 -32.66
C ALA A 17 8.05 -3.55 -33.11
N ASP A 18 8.82 -4.41 -32.40
CA ASP A 18 8.95 -5.83 -32.77
C ASP A 18 7.89 -6.73 -32.12
N SER A 19 6.99 -6.18 -31.29
CA SER A 19 5.92 -6.92 -30.62
C SER A 19 4.56 -6.75 -31.32
N SER A 20 4.43 -7.23 -32.56
CA SER A 20 3.10 -7.39 -33.21
C SER A 20 2.20 -8.43 -32.52
N ALA A 21 2.62 -9.00 -31.38
CA ALA A 21 1.91 -9.96 -30.53
C ALA A 21 2.04 -9.69 -29.03
N GLY A 22 2.65 -8.57 -28.58
CA GLY A 22 2.84 -8.25 -27.17
C GLY A 22 1.57 -7.75 -26.47
N SER A 23 1.44 -8.03 -25.18
CA SER A 23 0.36 -7.50 -24.36
C SER A 23 0.52 -5.99 -24.14
N ARG A 24 -0.60 -5.27 -24.09
CA ARG A 24 -0.62 -3.84 -23.67
C ARG A 24 -0.01 -3.63 -22.28
N LEU A 25 0.08 -4.68 -21.47
CA LEU A 25 0.61 -4.65 -20.12
C LEU A 25 2.15 -4.78 -20.09
N ASP A 26 2.79 -5.27 -21.17
CA ASP A 26 4.26 -5.47 -21.24
C ASP A 26 5.06 -4.16 -21.12
N THR A 27 4.41 -3.02 -21.40
CA THR A 27 5.01 -1.70 -21.21
C THR A 27 5.03 -1.21 -19.75
N VAL A 28 4.47 -1.98 -18.80
CA VAL A 28 4.58 -1.69 -17.37
C VAL A 28 5.92 -2.20 -16.86
N ASN A 29 6.71 -1.31 -16.28
CA ASN A 29 8.03 -1.64 -15.77
C ASN A 29 7.92 -2.54 -14.52
N ARG A 30 8.49 -3.74 -14.58
CA ARG A 30 8.50 -4.75 -13.51
C ARG A 30 9.51 -4.47 -12.38
N VAL A 31 10.36 -3.44 -12.53
CA VAL A 31 11.39 -3.07 -11.52
C VAL A 31 10.81 -2.10 -10.47
N MET A 32 9.64 -1.57 -10.70
CA MET A 32 9.00 -0.66 -9.74
C MET A 32 8.45 -1.40 -8.49
N PRO A 33 8.18 -0.70 -7.37
CA PRO A 33 7.53 -1.30 -6.20
C PRO A 33 6.22 -1.98 -6.57
N ALA A 34 5.94 -3.14 -5.99
CA ALA A 34 4.84 -4.02 -6.41
C ALA A 34 3.45 -3.34 -6.35
N LEU A 35 3.18 -2.51 -5.33
CA LEU A 35 1.90 -1.80 -5.25
C LEU A 35 1.78 -0.73 -6.35
N ALA A 36 2.88 -0.07 -6.70
CA ALA A 36 2.91 0.89 -7.80
C ALA A 36 2.76 0.18 -9.16
N GLU A 37 3.36 -1.00 -9.33
CA GLU A 37 3.17 -1.85 -10.51
C GLU A 37 1.69 -2.25 -10.65
N ALA A 38 1.08 -2.77 -9.60
CA ALA A 38 -0.33 -3.16 -9.59
C ALA A 38 -1.26 -1.99 -9.98
N ALA A 39 -1.01 -0.79 -9.46
CA ALA A 39 -1.76 0.42 -9.84
C ALA A 39 -1.60 0.76 -11.34
N LYS A 40 -0.39 0.60 -11.89
CA LYS A 40 -0.12 0.81 -13.32
C LYS A 40 -0.81 -0.25 -14.20
N LEU A 41 -0.78 -1.51 -13.79
CA LEU A 41 -1.47 -2.60 -14.47
C LEU A 41 -2.97 -2.34 -14.52
N GLY A 42 -3.61 -2.02 -13.38
CA GLY A 42 -5.02 -1.66 -13.32
C GLY A 42 -5.37 -0.44 -14.19
N SER A 43 -4.53 0.61 -14.16
CA SER A 43 -4.72 1.80 -15.00
C SER A 43 -4.58 1.51 -16.51
N LYS A 44 -3.76 0.54 -16.91
CA LYS A 44 -3.67 0.13 -18.31
C LYS A 44 -4.82 -0.77 -18.74
N ALA A 45 -5.24 -1.67 -17.87
CA ALA A 45 -6.41 -2.52 -18.09
C ALA A 45 -7.69 -1.67 -18.28
N SER A 46 -7.86 -0.63 -17.47
CA SER A 46 -9.00 0.29 -17.55
C SER A 46 -9.10 1.00 -18.91
N LYS A 47 -7.96 1.41 -19.48
CA LYS A 47 -7.90 2.01 -20.84
C LYS A 47 -8.28 1.03 -21.97
N ALA A 48 -8.26 -0.27 -21.68
CA ALA A 48 -8.73 -1.30 -22.58
C ALA A 48 -10.21 -1.69 -22.36
N GLY A 49 -10.89 -1.00 -21.42
CA GLY A 49 -12.28 -1.27 -21.07
C GLY A 49 -12.44 -2.34 -19.97
N PHE A 50 -11.33 -2.84 -19.42
CA PHE A 50 -11.36 -3.82 -18.34
C PHE A 50 -11.17 -3.13 -16.99
N ASP A 51 -12.28 -2.69 -16.37
CA ASP A 51 -12.32 -2.00 -15.09
C ASP A 51 -13.68 -2.16 -14.41
N TRP A 52 -13.73 -1.91 -13.10
CA TRP A 52 -14.97 -1.79 -12.34
C TRP A 52 -15.66 -0.46 -12.66
N PRO A 53 -16.99 -0.42 -12.82
CA PRO A 53 -17.72 0.83 -13.08
C PRO A 53 -17.56 1.85 -11.96
N GLN A 54 -17.53 1.39 -10.70
CA GLN A 54 -17.44 2.24 -9.51
C GLN A 54 -16.53 1.61 -8.45
N TRP A 55 -15.93 2.45 -7.61
CA TRP A 55 -15.11 1.97 -6.49
C TRP A 55 -15.87 1.05 -5.51
N ARG A 56 -17.19 1.25 -5.38
CA ARG A 56 -18.03 0.42 -4.51
C ARG A 56 -18.15 -1.03 -4.99
N ASP A 57 -17.98 -1.25 -6.28
CA ASP A 57 -18.05 -2.60 -6.86
C ASP A 57 -16.81 -3.45 -6.50
N LEU A 58 -15.74 -2.80 -6.06
CA LEU A 58 -14.54 -3.46 -5.53
C LEU A 58 -14.73 -4.00 -4.10
N LEU A 59 -15.66 -3.46 -3.30
CA LEU A 59 -15.84 -3.90 -1.91
C LEU A 59 -16.32 -5.36 -1.80
N PRO A 60 -17.32 -5.82 -2.59
CA PRO A 60 -17.67 -7.23 -2.63
C PRO A 60 -16.50 -8.12 -3.08
N LYS A 61 -15.69 -7.67 -4.05
CA LYS A 61 -14.53 -8.44 -4.53
C LYS A 61 -13.46 -8.56 -3.43
N ILE A 62 -13.19 -7.51 -2.65
CA ILE A 62 -12.30 -7.60 -1.50
C ILE A 62 -12.81 -8.62 -0.47
N ALA A 63 -14.13 -8.65 -0.21
CA ALA A 63 -14.72 -9.64 0.70
C ALA A 63 -14.59 -11.07 0.17
N GLU A 64 -14.72 -11.26 -1.15
CA GLU A 64 -14.48 -12.53 -1.83
C GLU A 64 -13.02 -12.98 -1.66
N GLU A 65 -12.02 -12.13 -1.99
CA GLU A 65 -10.60 -12.45 -1.83
C GLU A 65 -10.22 -12.77 -0.37
N VAL A 66 -10.83 -12.09 0.60
CA VAL A 66 -10.65 -12.41 2.02
C VAL A 66 -11.19 -13.79 2.36
N ALA A 67 -12.35 -14.18 1.81
CA ALA A 67 -12.95 -15.49 2.05
C ALA A 67 -12.14 -16.61 1.37
N GLU A 68 -11.60 -16.39 0.17
CA GLU A 68 -10.75 -17.33 -0.55
C GLU A 68 -9.42 -17.52 0.19
N LEU A 69 -8.79 -16.43 0.65
CA LEU A 69 -7.60 -16.47 1.49
C LEU A 69 -7.85 -17.26 2.80
N ASP A 70 -8.98 -17.03 3.48
CA ASP A 70 -9.34 -17.77 4.70
C ASP A 70 -9.52 -19.27 4.41
N ALA A 71 -10.21 -19.62 3.32
CA ALA A 71 -10.40 -21.00 2.92
C ALA A 71 -9.08 -21.72 2.66
N GLU A 72 -8.15 -21.11 1.90
CA GLU A 72 -6.85 -21.73 1.62
C GLU A 72 -5.93 -21.72 2.85
N ALA A 73 -6.02 -20.71 3.73
CA ALA A 73 -5.24 -20.65 4.97
C ALA A 73 -5.67 -21.71 6.01
N THR A 74 -6.96 -22.11 5.99
CA THR A 74 -7.54 -23.11 6.93
C THR A 74 -7.65 -24.51 6.34
N ALA A 75 -7.32 -24.70 5.05
CA ALA A 75 -7.34 -25.98 4.39
C ALA A 75 -6.37 -27.01 5.04
N ASP A 76 -6.77 -28.28 5.05
CA ASP A 76 -5.92 -29.39 5.51
C ASP A 76 -5.85 -30.51 4.43
N PRO A 77 -4.69 -30.73 3.77
CA PRO A 77 -3.43 -30.00 3.97
C PRO A 77 -3.44 -28.60 3.37
N ARG A 78 -2.81 -27.64 4.06
CA ARG A 78 -2.63 -26.27 3.56
C ARG A 78 -1.57 -26.22 2.47
N ASP A 79 -1.89 -25.60 1.34
CA ASP A 79 -0.94 -25.29 0.28
C ASP A 79 -0.44 -23.84 0.39
N PRO A 80 0.84 -23.60 0.77
CA PRO A 80 1.38 -22.24 0.90
C PRO A 80 1.33 -21.43 -0.39
N LYS A 81 1.41 -22.06 -1.57
CA LYS A 81 1.36 -21.35 -2.86
C LYS A 81 -0.01 -20.81 -3.16
N LYS A 82 -1.07 -21.52 -2.78
CA LYS A 82 -2.43 -21.03 -2.92
C LYS A 82 -2.70 -19.87 -1.96
N VAL A 83 -2.28 -19.97 -0.70
CA VAL A 83 -2.36 -18.86 0.27
C VAL A 83 -1.62 -17.62 -0.25
N GLU A 84 -0.44 -17.79 -0.87
CA GLU A 84 0.33 -16.71 -1.50
C GLU A 84 -0.44 -16.07 -2.66
N ALA A 85 -1.09 -16.87 -3.50
CA ALA A 85 -1.89 -16.39 -4.62
C ALA A 85 -3.07 -15.54 -4.14
N GLU A 86 -3.89 -16.07 -3.21
CA GLU A 86 -5.06 -15.33 -2.70
C GLU A 86 -4.66 -14.03 -1.97
N LEU A 87 -3.54 -14.04 -1.23
CA LEU A 87 -3.00 -12.82 -0.64
C LEU A 87 -2.59 -11.82 -1.73
N GLY A 88 -2.02 -12.28 -2.83
CA GLY A 88 -1.68 -11.45 -3.99
C GLY A 88 -2.90 -10.80 -4.62
N ASP A 89 -3.98 -11.57 -4.82
CA ASP A 89 -5.23 -11.10 -5.43
C ASP A 89 -5.95 -10.09 -4.52
N LEU A 90 -5.97 -10.33 -3.22
CA LEU A 90 -6.45 -9.36 -2.23
C LEU A 90 -5.68 -8.05 -2.30
N LEU A 91 -4.35 -8.09 -2.32
CA LEU A 91 -3.50 -6.89 -2.39
C LEU A 91 -3.74 -6.13 -3.70
N PHE A 92 -3.83 -6.83 -4.84
CA PHE A 92 -4.13 -6.23 -6.13
C PHE A 92 -5.49 -5.54 -6.14
N THR A 93 -6.51 -6.16 -5.58
CA THR A 93 -7.87 -5.60 -5.48
C THR A 93 -7.90 -4.36 -4.59
N VAL A 94 -7.19 -4.36 -3.45
CA VAL A 94 -7.04 -3.19 -2.57
C VAL A 94 -6.31 -2.04 -3.28
N VAL A 95 -5.26 -2.33 -4.05
CA VAL A 95 -4.55 -1.31 -4.85
C VAL A 95 -5.49 -0.68 -5.89
N ASN A 96 -6.32 -1.48 -6.57
CA ASN A 96 -7.31 -0.97 -7.52
C ASN A 96 -8.38 -0.11 -6.84
N LEU A 97 -8.83 -0.47 -5.63
CA LEU A 97 -9.69 0.39 -4.82
C LEU A 97 -9.03 1.75 -4.56
N GLY A 98 -7.75 1.77 -4.16
CA GLY A 98 -6.97 2.99 -4.01
C GLY A 98 -6.95 3.83 -5.29
N ARG A 99 -6.70 3.21 -6.45
CA ARG A 99 -6.72 3.86 -7.76
C ARG A 99 -8.06 4.53 -8.06
N HIS A 100 -9.17 3.85 -7.82
CA HIS A 100 -10.53 4.40 -8.00
C HIS A 100 -10.83 5.57 -7.05
N LEU A 101 -10.24 5.57 -5.86
CA LEU A 101 -10.37 6.64 -4.88
C LEU A 101 -9.36 7.78 -5.08
N GLY A 102 -8.50 7.70 -6.10
CA GLY A 102 -7.43 8.68 -6.34
C GLY A 102 -6.32 8.64 -5.29
N VAL A 103 -6.15 7.52 -4.60
CA VAL A 103 -5.12 7.31 -3.56
C VAL A 103 -3.98 6.47 -4.13
N ASP A 104 -2.76 6.97 -3.97
CA ASP A 104 -1.54 6.20 -4.24
C ASP A 104 -1.32 5.17 -3.11
N ALA A 105 -1.51 3.89 -3.42
CA ALA A 105 -1.42 2.80 -2.44
C ALA A 105 0.01 2.62 -1.90
N GLU A 106 1.03 2.83 -2.72
CA GLU A 106 2.44 2.78 -2.30
C GLU A 106 2.73 3.86 -1.27
N MET A 107 2.33 5.11 -1.55
CA MET A 107 2.53 6.23 -0.64
C MET A 107 1.66 6.11 0.63
N ALA A 108 0.45 5.58 0.52
CA ALA A 108 -0.42 5.33 1.66
C ALA A 108 0.21 4.31 2.63
N LEU A 109 0.78 3.21 2.10
CA LEU A 109 1.44 2.18 2.90
C LEU A 109 2.76 2.71 3.49
N ARG A 110 3.55 3.49 2.74
CA ARG A 110 4.75 4.17 3.28
C ARG A 110 4.42 5.08 4.45
N GLY A 111 3.35 5.86 4.35
CA GLY A 111 2.85 6.70 5.45
C GLY A 111 2.39 5.87 6.65
N CYS A 112 1.74 4.73 6.43
CA CYS A 112 1.37 3.79 7.48
C CYS A 112 2.61 3.23 8.20
N ASN A 113 3.61 2.77 7.44
CA ASN A 113 4.87 2.24 7.97
C ASN A 113 5.63 3.29 8.81
N LEU A 114 5.65 4.55 8.36
CA LEU A 114 6.27 5.63 9.13
C LEU A 114 5.57 5.84 10.47
N ARG A 115 4.24 5.92 10.47
CA ARG A 115 3.44 6.05 11.71
C ARG A 115 3.64 4.86 12.64
N PHE A 116 3.72 3.65 12.10
CA PHE A 116 3.99 2.45 12.90
C PHE A 116 5.35 2.55 13.60
N ARG A 117 6.42 2.90 12.87
CA ARG A 117 7.77 3.09 13.43
C ARG A 117 7.81 4.14 14.53
N GLN A 118 7.14 5.27 14.31
CA GLN A 118 7.07 6.34 15.31
C GLN A 118 6.36 5.87 16.58
N ARG A 119 5.22 5.21 16.45
CA ARG A 119 4.46 4.68 17.60
C ARG A 119 5.23 3.61 18.35
N PHE A 120 5.88 2.70 17.63
CA PHE A 120 6.68 1.66 18.24
C PHE A 120 7.84 2.24 19.04
N ARG A 121 8.53 3.23 18.49
CA ARG A 121 9.57 3.96 19.21
C ARG A 121 9.06 4.64 20.50
N GLU A 122 7.86 5.23 20.45
CA GLU A 122 7.25 5.82 21.65
C GLU A 122 6.93 4.75 22.71
N MET A 123 6.52 3.55 22.32
CA MET A 123 6.36 2.42 23.26
C MET A 123 7.68 2.02 23.91
N GLU A 124 8.75 1.90 23.13
CA GLU A 124 10.10 1.59 23.64
C GLU A 124 10.59 2.63 24.67
N LEU A 125 10.34 3.92 24.38
CA LEU A 125 10.71 5.02 25.27
C LEU A 125 9.86 5.11 26.54
N ALA A 126 8.60 4.69 26.48
CA ALA A 126 7.67 4.76 27.62
C ALA A 126 7.75 3.52 28.52
N SER A 127 8.29 2.42 28.02
CA SER A 127 8.40 1.18 28.79
C SER A 127 9.56 1.26 29.80
N SER A 128 9.31 0.79 31.01
CA SER A 128 10.32 0.67 32.06
C SER A 128 11.14 -0.62 31.99
N ARG A 129 10.76 -1.56 31.12
CA ARG A 129 11.40 -2.86 30.90
C ARG A 129 11.30 -3.26 29.43
N PRO A 130 12.07 -4.26 28.95
CA PRO A 130 12.00 -4.77 27.58
C PRO A 130 10.57 -5.11 27.16
N LEU A 131 10.17 -4.75 25.92
CA LEU A 131 8.80 -4.96 25.45
C LEU A 131 8.41 -6.46 25.40
N GLU A 132 9.39 -7.32 25.14
CA GLU A 132 9.22 -8.79 25.12
C GLU A 132 8.86 -9.39 26.48
N GLU A 133 9.05 -8.66 27.56
CA GLU A 133 8.70 -9.07 28.93
C GLU A 133 7.31 -8.56 29.35
N LEU A 134 6.64 -7.79 28.49
CA LEU A 134 5.33 -7.21 28.79
C LEU A 134 4.21 -8.18 28.44
N ALA A 135 3.16 -8.18 29.25
CA ALA A 135 1.93 -8.90 28.92
C ALA A 135 1.18 -8.19 27.76
N PRO A 136 0.37 -8.91 26.97
CA PRO A 136 -0.36 -8.32 25.84
C PRO A 136 -1.14 -7.05 26.17
N HIS A 137 -1.81 -6.97 27.31
CA HIS A 137 -2.58 -5.80 27.72
C HIS A 137 -1.72 -4.57 28.05
N GLU A 138 -0.48 -4.79 28.53
CA GLU A 138 0.49 -3.72 28.77
C GLU A 138 1.00 -3.13 27.43
N LEU A 139 1.29 -4.01 26.46
CA LEU A 139 1.64 -3.61 25.10
C LEU A 139 0.52 -2.81 24.42
N GLU A 140 -0.74 -3.24 24.56
CA GLU A 140 -1.90 -2.53 24.05
C GLU A 140 -2.06 -1.14 24.68
N SER A 141 -1.82 -1.03 25.99
CA SER A 141 -1.87 0.24 26.73
C SER A 141 -0.81 1.21 26.23
N LEU A 142 0.45 0.77 26.09
CA LEU A 142 1.54 1.57 25.54
C LEU A 142 1.26 1.99 24.08
N TRP A 143 0.71 1.09 23.27
CA TRP A 143 0.33 1.40 21.89
C TRP A 143 -0.77 2.46 21.81
N ALA A 144 -1.77 2.37 22.68
CA ALA A 144 -2.84 3.36 22.75
C ALA A 144 -2.32 4.73 23.19
N GLU A 145 -1.36 4.77 24.13
CA GLU A 145 -0.71 6.00 24.58
C GLU A 145 0.13 6.64 23.47
N ALA A 146 0.97 5.84 22.79
CA ALA A 146 1.76 6.30 21.66
C ALA A 146 0.89 6.90 20.54
N LYS A 147 -0.27 6.30 20.25
CA LYS A 147 -1.24 6.88 19.30
C LYS A 147 -1.75 8.25 19.75
N ARG A 148 -2.11 8.41 21.02
CA ARG A 148 -2.62 9.69 21.56
C ARG A 148 -1.56 10.78 21.49
N LYS A 149 -0.34 10.49 21.92
CA LYS A 149 0.79 11.43 21.93
C LYS A 149 1.06 11.99 20.54
N LEU A 150 1.20 11.14 19.54
CA LEU A 150 1.50 11.57 18.17
C LEU A 150 0.34 12.32 17.49
N VAL A 151 -0.91 12.13 17.90
CA VAL A 151 -2.05 12.92 17.41
C VAL A 151 -2.02 14.33 17.99
N ILE A 152 -1.62 14.50 19.25
CA ILE A 152 -1.51 15.81 19.91
C ILE A 152 -0.38 16.63 19.29
N GLU A 153 0.77 16.01 19.04
CA GLU A 153 1.95 16.66 18.43
C GLU A 153 1.71 17.05 16.94
N ALA A 154 0.84 16.34 16.24
CA ALA A 154 0.48 16.63 14.85
C ALA A 154 -0.55 17.78 14.72
N LYS A 155 -1.19 18.24 15.80
CA LYS A 155 -2.02 19.45 15.75
C LYS A 155 -1.12 20.67 15.77
N PRO A 156 -1.14 21.53 14.71
CA PRO A 156 -0.44 22.82 14.77
C PRO A 156 -1.00 23.60 15.96
N SER A 157 -0.08 24.14 16.79
CA SER A 157 -0.44 25.12 17.81
C SER A 157 -1.28 26.20 17.14
N SER A 158 -2.54 26.34 17.55
CA SER A 158 -3.41 27.41 17.10
C SER A 158 -2.65 28.72 17.30
N LEU A 159 -2.38 29.42 16.18
CA LEU A 159 -1.81 30.75 16.16
C LEU A 159 -2.58 31.60 17.18
N SER A 160 -1.83 32.12 18.17
CA SER A 160 -2.32 33.17 19.05
C SER A 160 -2.87 34.29 18.18
N GLU A 161 -4.17 34.57 18.32
CA GLU A 161 -4.78 35.74 17.70
C GLU A 161 -4.01 36.99 18.12
N PRO A 162 -3.68 37.92 17.20
CA PRO A 162 -3.08 39.20 17.58
C PRO A 162 -4.11 39.97 18.39
N GLU A 163 -3.72 40.44 19.58
CA GLU A 163 -4.55 41.36 20.37
C GLU A 163 -4.93 42.59 19.54
N PRO A 164 -6.17 43.05 19.61
CA PRO A 164 -6.57 44.28 18.94
C PRO A 164 -5.86 45.49 19.57
N SER A 165 -5.06 46.18 18.77
CA SER A 165 -4.45 47.45 19.14
C SER A 165 -5.54 48.45 19.52
N ARG A 166 -5.40 49.06 20.70
CA ARG A 166 -6.18 50.21 21.15
C ARG A 166 -5.69 51.51 20.47
#